data_35b6d4ec355bebfb92ed81b240464e42
#
_entry.id   35b6d4ec355bebfb92ed81b240464e42
#
_cell.length_a   1.000
_cell.length_b   1.000
_cell.length_c   1.000
_cell.angle_alpha   90.00
_cell.angle_beta   90.00
_cell.angle_gamma   90.00
#
_symmetry.space_group_name_H-M   'P 1'
#
loop_
_entity.id
_entity.type
_entity.pdbx_description
1 polymer ?
#
loop_
_entity_poly.entity_id
_entity_poly.type
_entity_poly.pdbx_seq_one_letter_code
_entity_poly.pdbx_strand_id
1 'polypeptide(L)'
;MGTTNFDVEIEIFEGERCDHHRPGQTFRYPEDAGRLCPWLLDSITAMVRVLQFGGTLPWTYAGTRYEKAIDPEGMTTEFVRCPDPTDAGIVVKITRKKRRAPKEVGWS
;
A
#
# COMPACT_ATOMS: atom_id res chain seq x y z
N MET A 1 3.96 -9.07 20.05
CA MET A 1 4.19 -8.80 19.11
C MET A 1 4.80 -7.59 18.88
N GLY A 2 5.56 -7.26 18.43
CA GLY A 2 6.24 -6.06 18.26
C GLY A 2 5.70 -5.21 17.18
N THR A 3 6.29 -4.08 16.97
CA THR A 3 5.91 -3.25 15.87
C THR A 3 6.56 -3.77 14.63
N THR A 4 6.04 -3.39 13.51
CA THR A 4 6.66 -3.73 12.26
C THR A 4 7.86 -2.83 12.05
N ASN A 5 8.74 -3.24 11.17
CA ASN A 5 9.90 -2.45 10.82
C ASN A 5 9.70 -1.69 9.53
N PHE A 6 8.48 -1.60 9.06
CA PHE A 6 8.22 -0.98 7.76
C PHE A 6 7.11 0.05 7.87
N ASP A 7 7.29 1.15 7.18
CA ASP A 7 6.26 2.16 7.04
C ASP A 7 5.53 1.93 5.73
N VAL A 8 4.23 2.10 5.73
CA VAL A 8 3.41 1.84 4.55
C VAL A 8 2.67 3.11 4.15
N GLU A 9 2.72 3.41 2.86
CA GLU A 9 1.99 4.52 2.28
C GLU A 9 1.14 4.01 1.14
N ILE A 10 -0.06 4.54 1.00
CA ILE A 10 -0.99 4.15 -0.04
C ILE A 10 -1.23 5.37 -0.92
N GLU A 11 -1.02 5.23 -2.22
CA GLU A 11 -1.25 6.31 -3.15
C GLU A 11 -2.36 5.91 -4.10
N ILE A 12 -3.30 6.82 -4.37
CA ILE A 12 -4.29 6.58 -5.40
C ILE A 12 -3.57 6.76 -6.73
N PHE A 13 -3.35 5.65 -7.44
CA PHE A 13 -2.50 5.63 -8.61
C PHE A 13 -3.27 5.90 -9.89
N GLU A 14 -4.47 5.36 -10.02
CA GLU A 14 -5.30 5.66 -11.18
C GLU A 14 -6.76 5.49 -10.83
N GLY A 15 -7.65 6.07 -11.64
CA GLY A 15 -9.07 5.98 -11.39
C GLY A 15 -9.64 7.36 -11.17
N GLU A 16 -10.18 7.97 -12.23
CA GLU A 16 -10.64 9.34 -12.12
C GLU A 16 -12.11 9.49 -11.86
N ARG A 17 -12.84 8.40 -11.83
CA ARG A 17 -14.29 8.48 -11.67
C ARG A 17 -14.80 8.01 -10.33
N CYS A 18 -13.91 7.76 -9.39
CA CYS A 18 -14.33 7.38 -8.06
C CYS A 18 -14.89 8.61 -7.35
N ASP A 19 -15.97 8.43 -6.60
CA ASP A 19 -16.57 9.54 -5.88
C ASP A 19 -15.76 9.95 -4.66
N HIS A 20 -14.94 9.06 -4.13
CA HIS A 20 -14.23 9.32 -2.89
C HIS A 20 -12.79 9.75 -3.08
N HIS A 21 -12.14 9.32 -4.12
CA HIS A 21 -10.69 9.50 -4.24
C HIS A 21 -10.29 10.00 -5.61
N ARG A 22 -9.14 10.67 -5.66
CA ARG A 22 -8.58 11.16 -6.92
C ARG A 22 -7.11 10.73 -7.00
N PRO A 23 -6.61 10.47 -8.20
CA PRO A 23 -5.20 10.13 -8.37
C PRO A 23 -4.31 11.19 -7.75
N GLY A 24 -3.26 10.74 -7.12
CA GLY A 24 -2.30 11.60 -6.46
C GLY A 24 -2.50 11.76 -4.98
N GLN A 25 -3.66 11.36 -4.46
CA GLN A 25 -3.85 11.42 -3.01
C GLN A 25 -3.00 10.35 -2.34
N THR A 26 -2.44 10.66 -1.18
CA THR A 26 -1.60 9.71 -0.45
C THR A 26 -2.10 9.60 0.98
N PHE A 27 -1.90 8.42 1.55
CA PHE A 27 -2.37 8.10 2.89
C PHE A 27 -1.32 7.26 3.58
N ARG A 28 -1.10 7.51 4.85
CA ARG A 28 -0.19 6.68 5.64
C ARG A 28 -1.02 5.64 6.38
N TYR A 29 -0.51 4.44 6.44
CA TYR A 29 -1.23 3.37 7.10
C TYR A 29 -0.46 2.98 8.36
N PRO A 30 -1.11 2.86 9.50
CA PRO A 30 -2.57 2.92 9.66
C PRO A 30 -3.11 4.30 10.01
N GLU A 31 -2.28 5.30 10.09
CA GLU A 31 -2.69 6.60 10.60
C GLU A 31 -3.88 7.19 9.86
N ASP A 32 -3.89 7.05 8.55
CA ASP A 32 -4.94 7.65 7.73
C ASP A 32 -5.99 6.65 7.25
N ALA A 33 -6.02 5.46 7.84
CA ALA A 33 -6.92 4.42 7.34
C ALA A 33 -8.38 4.87 7.36
N GLY A 34 -8.77 5.66 8.33
CA GLY A 34 -10.16 6.13 8.41
C GLY A 34 -10.55 7.10 7.32
N ARG A 35 -9.60 7.59 6.55
CA ARG A 35 -9.89 8.49 5.45
C ARG A 35 -10.03 7.78 4.12
N LEU A 36 -9.80 6.48 4.10
CA LEU A 36 -9.94 5.70 2.89
C LEU A 36 -11.37 5.17 2.77
N CYS A 37 -11.83 5.04 1.54
CA CYS A 37 -13.12 4.43 1.29
C CYS A 37 -13.14 3.05 1.94
N PRO A 38 -14.15 2.72 2.73
CA PRO A 38 -14.15 1.43 3.43
C PRO A 38 -14.09 0.22 2.50
N TRP A 39 -14.73 0.29 1.34
CA TRP A 39 -14.68 -0.81 0.39
C TRP A 39 -13.26 -1.00 -0.13
N LEU A 40 -12.59 0.10 -0.46
CA LEU A 40 -11.20 0.02 -0.90
C LEU A 40 -10.33 -0.52 0.23
N LEU A 41 -10.49 0.00 1.43
CA LEU A 41 -9.68 -0.43 2.57
C LEU A 41 -9.82 -1.93 2.80
N ASP A 42 -11.06 -2.43 2.75
CA ASP A 42 -11.28 -3.85 2.94
C ASP A 42 -10.54 -4.68 1.89
N SER A 43 -10.48 -4.19 0.67
CA SER A 43 -9.89 -4.96 -0.40
C SER A 43 -8.38 -4.95 -0.37
N ILE A 44 -7.75 -3.94 0.24
CA ILE A 44 -6.29 -3.85 0.22
C ILE A 44 -5.65 -4.27 1.54
N THR A 45 -6.44 -4.46 2.59
CA THR A 45 -5.87 -4.68 3.92
C THR A 45 -4.95 -5.90 3.97
N ALA A 46 -5.31 -6.99 3.31
CA ALA A 46 -4.46 -8.17 3.33
C ALA A 46 -3.09 -7.87 2.74
N MET A 47 -3.05 -7.13 1.63
CA MET A 47 -1.77 -6.82 1.00
C MET A 47 -0.98 -5.84 1.86
N VAL A 48 -1.65 -4.90 2.52
CA VAL A 48 -0.97 -3.99 3.42
C VAL A 48 -0.30 -4.79 4.53
N ARG A 49 -0.99 -5.81 5.07
CA ARG A 49 -0.39 -6.63 6.12
C ARG A 49 0.82 -7.39 5.61
N VAL A 50 0.73 -7.95 4.40
CA VAL A 50 1.87 -8.65 3.82
C VAL A 50 3.08 -7.72 3.78
N LEU A 51 2.88 -6.50 3.30
CA LEU A 51 3.99 -5.56 3.19
C LEU A 51 4.49 -5.08 4.54
N GLN A 52 3.58 -4.85 5.50
CA GLN A 52 3.98 -4.40 6.82
C GLN A 52 4.91 -5.37 7.51
N PHE A 53 4.73 -6.64 7.27
CA PHE A 53 5.53 -7.65 7.93
C PHE A 53 6.68 -8.16 7.06
N GLY A 54 7.01 -7.42 6.03
CA GLY A 54 8.23 -7.72 5.27
C GLY A 54 8.05 -8.64 4.10
N GLY A 55 6.83 -9.06 3.80
CA GLY A 55 6.58 -9.97 2.68
C GLY A 55 6.28 -9.23 1.40
N THR A 56 6.12 -10.00 0.34
CA THR A 56 5.69 -9.47 -0.94
C THR A 56 5.30 -10.65 -1.81
N LEU A 57 4.50 -10.39 -2.84
CA LEU A 57 4.24 -11.40 -3.85
C LEU A 57 5.36 -11.34 -4.86
N PRO A 58 5.74 -12.48 -5.43
CA PRO A 58 6.95 -12.54 -6.25
C PRO A 58 6.85 -11.97 -7.66
N TRP A 59 5.64 -11.71 -8.14
CA TRP A 59 5.49 -11.23 -9.50
C TRP A 59 5.80 -9.74 -9.57
N THR A 60 6.53 -9.31 -10.58
CA THR A 60 6.91 -7.92 -10.68
C THR A 60 6.10 -7.15 -11.71
N TYR A 61 5.31 -7.84 -12.54
CA TYR A 61 4.52 -7.22 -13.61
C TYR A 61 5.42 -6.41 -14.54
N ALA A 62 6.57 -6.98 -14.87
CA ALA A 62 7.58 -6.28 -15.65
C ALA A 62 7.04 -5.83 -17.00
N GLY A 63 7.39 -4.63 -17.39
CA GLY A 63 6.95 -4.08 -18.67
C GLY A 63 5.58 -3.44 -18.66
N THR A 64 4.89 -3.45 -17.52
CA THR A 64 3.59 -2.81 -17.44
C THR A 64 3.69 -1.57 -16.57
N ARG A 65 2.64 -0.76 -16.58
CA ARG A 65 2.63 0.43 -15.73
C ARG A 65 2.53 0.08 -14.25
N TYR A 66 2.27 -1.19 -13.93
CA TYR A 66 2.18 -1.64 -12.56
C TYR A 66 3.44 -2.39 -12.14
N GLU A 67 4.53 -2.16 -12.85
CA GLU A 67 5.77 -2.85 -12.51
C GLU A 67 6.18 -2.51 -11.09
N LYS A 68 6.58 -3.51 -10.33
CA LYS A 68 6.86 -3.35 -8.93
C LYS A 68 8.34 -3.31 -8.67
N ALA A 69 8.72 -2.63 -7.61
CA ALA A 69 10.07 -2.67 -7.10
C ALA A 69 10.06 -3.57 -5.87
N ILE A 70 10.98 -4.49 -5.78
CA ILE A 70 11.08 -5.38 -4.64
C ILE A 70 12.49 -5.26 -4.09
N ASP A 71 12.61 -4.58 -2.95
CA ASP A 71 13.92 -4.35 -2.33
C ASP A 71 13.73 -4.52 -0.82
N PRO A 72 14.20 -5.63 -0.26
CA PRO A 72 14.01 -5.88 1.17
C PRO A 72 14.64 -4.82 2.06
N GLU A 73 15.69 -4.16 1.59
CA GLU A 73 16.35 -3.16 2.40
C GLU A 73 15.92 -1.75 2.07
N GLY A 74 15.09 -1.57 1.12
CA GLY A 74 14.67 -0.24 0.69
C GLY A 74 13.17 -0.20 0.48
N MET A 75 12.76 0.09 -0.75
CA MET A 75 11.37 0.31 -1.05
C MET A 75 10.79 -0.85 -1.83
N THR A 76 9.68 -1.35 -1.40
CA THR A 76 8.94 -2.40 -2.12
C THR A 76 7.56 -1.86 -2.41
N THR A 77 7.07 -2.06 -3.63
CA THR A 77 5.77 -1.56 -4.02
C THR A 77 4.85 -2.68 -4.44
N GLU A 78 3.56 -2.40 -4.40
CA GLU A 78 2.54 -3.32 -4.83
C GLU A 78 1.37 -2.52 -5.39
N PHE A 79 0.61 -3.07 -6.31
CA PHE A 79 -0.57 -2.42 -6.85
C PHE A 79 -1.79 -3.30 -6.60
N VAL A 80 -2.88 -2.70 -6.18
CA VAL A 80 -4.13 -3.43 -5.93
C VAL A 80 -5.28 -2.62 -6.51
N ARG A 81 -6.22 -3.32 -7.13
CA ARG A 81 -7.38 -2.68 -7.74
C ARG A 81 -8.57 -2.79 -6.80
N CYS A 82 -9.32 -1.69 -6.69
CA CYS A 82 -10.58 -1.69 -5.97
C CYS A 82 -11.53 -2.67 -6.65
N PRO A 83 -12.34 -3.37 -5.92
CA PRO A 83 -13.23 -4.38 -6.51
C PRO A 83 -14.42 -3.83 -7.26
N ASP A 84 -14.60 -2.53 -7.32
CA ASP A 84 -15.69 -1.94 -8.09
C ASP A 84 -15.48 -2.28 -9.56
N PRO A 85 -16.41 -2.97 -10.22
CA PRO A 85 -16.22 -3.39 -11.60
C PRO A 85 -16.51 -2.32 -12.62
N THR A 86 -16.97 -1.16 -12.19
CA THR A 86 -17.31 -0.08 -13.11
C THR A 86 -16.06 0.77 -13.34
N ASP A 87 -16.19 1.81 -14.16
CA ASP A 87 -15.07 2.70 -14.40
C ASP A 87 -14.79 3.63 -13.21
N ALA A 88 -15.55 3.50 -12.14
CA ALA A 88 -15.23 4.19 -10.89
C ALA A 88 -14.17 3.46 -10.07
N GLY A 89 -13.80 2.25 -10.45
CA GLY A 89 -12.78 1.51 -9.71
C GLY A 89 -11.42 2.18 -9.84
N ILE A 90 -10.63 2.11 -8.78
CA ILE A 90 -9.33 2.73 -8.76
C ILE A 90 -8.26 1.69 -8.55
N VAL A 91 -7.02 2.07 -8.82
CA VAL A 91 -5.85 1.25 -8.50
C VAL A 91 -5.02 2.04 -7.51
N VAL A 92 -4.59 1.39 -6.45
CA VAL A 92 -3.69 2.03 -5.49
C VAL A 92 -2.30 1.44 -5.61
N LYS A 93 -1.31 2.28 -5.35
CA LYS A 93 0.07 1.85 -5.26
C LYS A 93 0.41 1.85 -3.77
N ILE A 94 0.82 0.73 -3.26
CA ILE A 94 1.18 0.59 -1.86
C ILE A 94 2.68 0.51 -1.78
N THR A 95 3.30 1.40 -1.02
CA THR A 95 4.75 1.46 -0.88
C THR A 95 5.13 1.17 0.55
N ARG A 96 6.07 0.26 0.74
CA ARG A 96 6.62 0.03 2.06
C ARG A 96 8.08 0.42 2.04
N LYS A 97 8.54 1.09 3.09
CA LYS A 97 9.93 1.42 3.24
C LYS A 97 10.38 0.92 4.57
N LYS A 98 11.60 0.41 4.64
CA LYS A 98 12.12 -0.05 5.92
C LYS A 98 12.28 1.15 6.84
N ARG A 99 11.78 1.01 8.05
CA ARG A 99 11.81 2.11 8.99
C ARG A 99 13.23 2.32 9.45
N ARG A 100 13.70 3.65 9.52
CA ARG A 100 14.95 3.91 9.89
C ARG A 100 15.13 3.84 11.32
N ALA A 101 15.91 3.23 11.80
CA ALA A 101 16.32 3.22 13.09
C ALA A 101 15.59 3.49 14.17
N PRO A 102 14.96 2.90 14.63
CA PRO A 102 14.26 3.23 15.66
C PRO A 102 14.80 3.02 16.82
N LYS A 103 15.28 2.95 17.28
CA LYS A 103 15.70 2.93 18.36
C LYS A 103 15.09 2.35 19.30
N GLU A 104 14.77 2.08 19.79
CA GLU A 104 14.32 1.58 20.71
C GLU A 104 13.29 1.31 20.97
N VAL A 105 12.94 0.69 20.95
CA VAL A 105 11.88 0.49 21.22
C VAL A 105 11.73 -0.34 22.14
N GLY A 106 11.95 -0.62 22.68
CA GLY A 106 11.85 -1.25 23.61
C GLY A 106 11.17 -2.43 23.64
N TRP A 107 10.54 -2.96 23.04
CA TRP A 107 9.98 -4.13 23.25
C TRP A 107 10.06 -4.81 22.12
N SER A 108 10.41 -5.10 21.77
CA SER A 108 10.65 -5.72 20.84
C SER A 108 10.44 -6.58 20.57
#